data_dafe734d2c5b8124f6c9d846060eb1ca
#
_entry.id   dafe734d2c5b8124f6c9d846060eb1ca
#
_cell.length_a   1.000
_cell.length_b   1.000
_cell.length_c   1.000
_cell.angle_alpha   90.00
_cell.angle_beta   90.00
_cell.angle_gamma   90.00
#
_symmetry.space_group_name_H-M   'P 1'
#
loop_
_entity.id
_entity.type
_entity.pdbx_description
1 polymer ?
#
loop_
_entity_poly.entity_id
_entity_poly.type
_entity_poly.pdbx_seq_one_letter_code
_entity_poly.pdbx_strand_id
1 'polypeptide(L)'
;SSSTRSSMESVQKEAAASTQPNKSVSSINPDTLPNKKMAWWIKREENHMTPSVQEEVDLSRYDAWYIKTNLKGDEKPVFLTFDCGYENGYTASILDVLKKHKAPGAFFLCRHYIEDQPELVKRMKKEGHIVGNHTSHHVCMPETDSRKVREEITDNANYMKEATGYEMDRFFRPPKGEYSERTLQITKDIGYTTVFWSMAYLDYDVDNQPGSDYVINHFEKYIHPGAIPLIHNISKSNAEALDTVLTNLEKEGYTFHSLSDLKKG
;
A
#
# COMPACT_ATOMS: atom_id res chain seq x y z
N SER A 1 50.07 -2.38 32.47
CA SER A 1 49.28 -1.43 31.63
C SER A 1 49.20 -1.80 30.15
N SER A 2 49.84 -2.87 29.67
CA SER A 2 49.77 -3.31 28.26
C SER A 2 48.68 -4.34 28.00
N SER A 3 48.12 -5.00 29.03
CA SER A 3 47.11 -6.05 28.85
C SER A 3 45.68 -5.50 28.70
N THR A 4 45.40 -4.31 29.23
CA THR A 4 44.10 -3.68 29.15
C THR A 4 43.79 -3.02 27.77
N ARG A 5 44.86 -2.62 27.05
CA ARG A 5 44.74 -2.01 25.73
C ARG A 5 44.42 -3.05 24.63
N SER A 6 44.98 -4.27 24.78
CA SER A 6 44.75 -5.37 23.85
C SER A 6 43.34 -5.94 23.93
N SER A 7 42.71 -5.94 25.12
CA SER A 7 41.33 -6.42 25.29
C SER A 7 40.27 -5.44 24.75
N MET A 8 40.57 -4.12 24.78
CA MET A 8 39.64 -3.12 24.21
C MET A 8 39.66 -3.09 22.67
N GLU A 9 40.83 -3.31 22.06
CA GLU A 9 40.93 -3.39 20.60
C GLU A 9 40.23 -4.63 20.03
N SER A 10 40.27 -5.77 20.72
CA SER A 10 39.56 -6.99 20.28
C SER A 10 38.04 -6.86 20.41
N VAL A 11 37.52 -6.20 21.45
CA VAL A 11 36.09 -5.97 21.64
C VAL A 11 35.53 -4.99 20.60
N GLN A 12 36.30 -3.93 20.26
CA GLN A 12 35.92 -2.99 19.21
C GLN A 12 35.89 -3.64 17.81
N LYS A 13 36.80 -4.59 17.54
CA LYS A 13 36.89 -5.31 16.29
C LYS A 13 35.73 -6.32 16.11
N GLU A 14 35.27 -6.97 17.18
CA GLU A 14 34.10 -7.84 17.18
C GLU A 14 32.80 -7.05 17.01
N ALA A 15 32.66 -5.91 17.68
CA ALA A 15 31.47 -5.04 17.52
C ALA A 15 31.34 -4.45 16.10
N ALA A 16 32.47 -4.11 15.45
CA ALA A 16 32.48 -3.62 14.08
C ALA A 16 32.15 -4.73 13.05
N ALA A 17 32.53 -5.99 13.33
CA ALA A 17 32.20 -7.13 12.45
C ALA A 17 30.72 -7.52 12.51
N SER A 18 30.03 -7.29 13.65
CA SER A 18 28.60 -7.61 13.83
C SER A 18 27.65 -6.60 13.17
N THR A 19 28.16 -5.42 12.76
CA THR A 19 27.37 -4.38 12.10
C THR A 19 27.43 -4.43 10.57
N GLN A 20 28.23 -5.33 9.98
CA GLN A 20 28.20 -5.52 8.53
C GLN A 20 26.96 -6.33 8.15
N PRO A 21 26.16 -5.87 7.13
CA PRO A 21 25.04 -6.67 6.66
C PRO A 21 25.56 -8.03 6.22
N ASN A 22 24.88 -9.05 6.71
CA ASN A 22 25.20 -10.44 6.42
C ASN A 22 25.13 -10.66 4.90
N LYS A 23 26.27 -10.75 4.22
CA LYS A 23 26.38 -10.94 2.77
C LYS A 23 25.90 -12.31 2.30
N SER A 24 25.37 -13.16 3.22
CA SER A 24 24.99 -14.54 2.93
C SER A 24 23.59 -14.69 2.30
N VAL A 25 22.78 -13.64 2.23
CA VAL A 25 21.51 -13.66 1.50
C VAL A 25 21.78 -13.10 0.11
N SER A 26 22.08 -13.98 -0.85
CA SER A 26 22.17 -13.59 -2.24
C SER A 26 20.81 -13.12 -2.72
N SER A 27 20.63 -11.80 -2.90
CA SER A 27 19.45 -11.27 -3.57
C SER A 27 19.48 -11.74 -5.03
N ILE A 28 18.35 -12.22 -5.52
CA ILE A 28 18.19 -12.57 -6.93
C ILE A 28 18.33 -11.29 -7.74
N ASN A 29 19.13 -11.32 -8.82
CA ASN A 29 19.20 -10.21 -9.74
C ASN A 29 17.84 -10.07 -10.46
N PRO A 30 17.12 -8.96 -10.29
CA PRO A 30 15.80 -8.80 -10.92
C PRO A 30 15.82 -8.95 -12.43
N ASP A 31 16.92 -8.58 -13.09
CA ASP A 31 17.02 -8.64 -14.54
C ASP A 31 17.08 -10.08 -15.08
N THR A 32 17.29 -11.07 -14.22
CA THR A 32 17.22 -12.50 -14.57
C THR A 32 15.81 -13.08 -14.43
N LEU A 33 14.86 -12.32 -13.88
CA LEU A 33 13.48 -12.76 -13.68
C LEU A 33 12.61 -12.43 -14.90
N PRO A 34 11.51 -13.17 -15.09
CA PRO A 34 10.55 -12.84 -16.15
C PRO A 34 10.03 -11.40 -16.05
N ASN A 35 9.89 -10.77 -17.21
CA ASN A 35 9.33 -9.43 -17.32
C ASN A 35 8.02 -9.40 -18.11
N LYS A 36 7.28 -10.49 -18.10
CA LYS A 36 5.95 -10.54 -18.68
C LYS A 36 5.04 -9.56 -17.94
N LYS A 37 4.50 -8.59 -18.67
CA LYS A 37 3.55 -7.63 -18.08
C LYS A 37 2.26 -8.32 -17.70
N MET A 38 1.90 -8.21 -16.43
CA MET A 38 0.66 -8.68 -15.86
C MET A 38 -0.10 -7.49 -15.28
N ALA A 39 -1.41 -7.51 -15.37
CA ALA A 39 -2.28 -6.57 -14.70
C ALA A 39 -3.04 -7.30 -13.60
N TRP A 40 -3.01 -6.77 -12.39
CA TRP A 40 -3.73 -7.34 -11.28
C TRP A 40 -5.22 -7.38 -11.56
N TRP A 41 -5.86 -8.51 -11.27
CA TRP A 41 -7.30 -8.70 -11.42
C TRP A 41 -7.86 -9.53 -10.28
N ILE A 42 -9.13 -9.31 -10.01
CA ILE A 42 -9.88 -10.11 -9.05
C ILE A 42 -11.16 -10.60 -9.73
N LYS A 43 -11.60 -11.79 -9.34
CA LYS A 43 -12.94 -12.27 -9.62
C LYS A 43 -13.73 -12.25 -8.33
N ARG A 44 -14.71 -11.35 -8.25
CA ARG A 44 -15.53 -11.16 -7.05
C ARG A 44 -16.29 -12.43 -6.69
N GLU A 45 -16.38 -12.68 -5.40
CA GLU A 45 -17.17 -13.75 -4.83
C GLU A 45 -18.26 -13.16 -3.93
N GLU A 46 -19.44 -13.77 -3.91
CA GLU A 46 -20.51 -13.40 -3.02
C GLU A 46 -20.35 -14.07 -1.64
N ASN A 47 -21.26 -13.77 -0.70
CA ASN A 47 -21.29 -14.35 0.64
C ASN A 47 -20.04 -14.10 1.47
N HIS A 48 -19.43 -12.92 1.30
CA HIS A 48 -18.25 -12.49 2.06
C HIS A 48 -17.03 -13.41 1.90
N MET A 49 -16.94 -14.06 0.76
CA MET A 49 -15.82 -14.93 0.41
C MET A 49 -14.68 -14.11 -0.22
N THR A 50 -13.46 -14.56 0.02
CA THR A 50 -12.27 -14.01 -0.62
C THR A 50 -12.36 -14.18 -2.14
N PRO A 51 -12.03 -13.14 -2.94
CA PRO A 51 -12.08 -13.25 -4.39
C PRO A 51 -11.02 -14.21 -4.93
N SER A 52 -11.26 -14.75 -6.12
CA SER A 52 -10.24 -15.43 -6.90
C SER A 52 -9.32 -14.41 -7.55
N VAL A 53 -8.04 -14.74 -7.65
CA VAL A 53 -7.00 -13.88 -8.23
C VAL A 53 -6.10 -14.72 -9.13
N GLN A 54 -5.12 -14.07 -9.76
CA GLN A 54 -4.13 -14.78 -10.58
C GLN A 54 -3.37 -15.82 -9.73
N GLU A 55 -3.00 -16.94 -10.36
CA GLU A 55 -2.24 -18.02 -9.73
C GLU A 55 -0.87 -18.24 -10.38
N GLU A 56 -0.53 -17.45 -11.39
CA GLU A 56 0.68 -17.60 -12.18
C GLU A 56 1.95 -17.20 -11.42
N VAL A 57 1.86 -16.16 -10.58
CA VAL A 57 2.97 -15.64 -9.79
C VAL A 57 2.70 -15.86 -8.31
N ASP A 58 3.66 -16.44 -7.61
CA ASP A 58 3.61 -16.59 -6.14
C ASP A 58 3.98 -15.24 -5.50
N LEU A 59 2.98 -14.50 -5.08
CA LEU A 59 3.13 -13.18 -4.47
C LEU A 59 3.97 -13.21 -3.19
N SER A 60 3.92 -14.30 -2.43
CA SER A 60 4.64 -14.41 -1.16
C SER A 60 6.16 -14.35 -1.33
N ARG A 61 6.68 -14.72 -2.49
CA ARG A 61 8.11 -14.62 -2.83
C ARG A 61 8.58 -13.17 -2.94
N TYR A 62 7.67 -12.23 -3.18
CA TYR A 62 7.97 -10.84 -3.47
C TYR A 62 7.43 -9.87 -2.41
N ASP A 63 7.04 -10.39 -1.25
CA ASP A 63 6.41 -9.57 -0.21
C ASP A 63 5.25 -8.73 -0.78
N ALA A 64 4.41 -9.39 -1.55
CA ALA A 64 3.25 -8.80 -2.21
C ALA A 64 1.96 -9.39 -1.64
N TRP A 65 0.99 -8.54 -1.35
CA TRP A 65 -0.22 -8.89 -0.60
C TRP A 65 -1.46 -8.33 -1.31
N TYR A 66 -2.57 -9.02 -1.20
CA TYR A 66 -3.87 -8.52 -1.67
C TYR A 66 -4.99 -8.71 -0.65
N ILE A 67 -4.73 -9.48 0.39
CA ILE A 67 -5.60 -9.72 1.55
C ILE A 67 -4.74 -9.93 2.78
N LYS A 68 -5.34 -9.80 3.97
CA LYS A 68 -4.74 -10.37 5.18
C LYS A 68 -5.08 -11.85 5.25
N THR A 69 -4.05 -12.67 5.45
CA THR A 69 -4.15 -14.12 5.64
C THR A 69 -4.07 -14.51 7.12
N ASN A 70 -4.29 -15.78 7.41
CA ASN A 70 -4.16 -16.35 8.77
C ASN A 70 -5.02 -15.64 9.81
N LEU A 71 -6.28 -15.38 9.46
CA LEU A 71 -7.24 -14.80 10.38
C LEU A 71 -7.54 -15.74 11.54
N LYS A 72 -7.66 -15.17 12.74
CA LYS A 72 -7.93 -15.93 13.96
C LYS A 72 -9.41 -15.86 14.31
N GLY A 73 -10.03 -17.02 14.54
CA GLY A 73 -11.44 -17.08 14.93
C GLY A 73 -12.36 -16.43 13.91
N ASP A 74 -13.23 -15.59 14.38
CA ASP A 74 -14.22 -14.85 13.59
C ASP A 74 -13.85 -13.37 13.36
N GLU A 75 -12.56 -13.03 13.48
CA GLU A 75 -12.11 -11.66 13.24
C GLU A 75 -12.38 -11.22 11.79
N LYS A 76 -12.77 -9.96 11.64
CA LYS A 76 -13.13 -9.38 10.34
C LYS A 76 -12.36 -8.06 10.11
N PRO A 77 -11.03 -8.12 9.93
CA PRO A 77 -10.27 -6.90 9.68
C PRO A 77 -10.46 -6.40 8.26
N VAL A 78 -10.48 -5.08 8.11
CA VAL A 78 -10.51 -4.37 6.82
C VAL A 78 -9.38 -3.35 6.81
N PHE A 79 -8.68 -3.27 5.68
CA PHE A 79 -7.56 -2.37 5.45
C PHE A 79 -7.94 -1.40 4.34
N LEU A 80 -8.47 -0.24 4.69
CA LEU A 80 -8.93 0.75 3.72
C LEU A 80 -7.74 1.37 2.98
N THR A 81 -7.79 1.36 1.64
CA THR A 81 -6.73 1.94 0.81
C THR A 81 -7.30 2.90 -0.24
N PHE A 82 -6.54 3.96 -0.51
CA PHE A 82 -6.93 5.04 -1.40
C PHE A 82 -5.79 5.32 -2.39
N ASP A 83 -6.07 5.28 -3.68
CA ASP A 83 -5.12 5.72 -4.70
C ASP A 83 -5.40 7.19 -5.04
N CYS A 84 -4.36 8.02 -4.91
CA CYS A 84 -4.46 9.46 -5.05
C CYS A 84 -3.52 9.95 -6.16
N GLY A 85 -4.02 10.01 -7.38
CA GLY A 85 -3.29 10.57 -8.52
C GLY A 85 -3.35 12.09 -8.55
N TYR A 86 -4.51 12.66 -8.26
CA TYR A 86 -4.74 14.11 -8.16
C TYR A 86 -5.84 14.41 -7.14
N GLU A 87 -6.01 15.69 -6.79
CA GLU A 87 -7.04 16.15 -5.86
C GLU A 87 -8.28 16.64 -6.61
N ASN A 88 -9.46 16.21 -6.18
CA ASN A 88 -10.74 16.60 -6.76
C ASN A 88 -11.70 17.23 -5.72
N GLY A 89 -11.19 17.62 -4.56
CA GLY A 89 -11.96 18.31 -3.53
C GLY A 89 -12.62 17.40 -2.49
N TYR A 90 -12.36 16.10 -2.50
CA TYR A 90 -13.04 15.13 -1.61
C TYR A 90 -12.14 14.54 -0.51
N THR A 91 -10.83 14.68 -0.61
CA THR A 91 -9.92 14.00 0.32
C THR A 91 -10.07 14.51 1.75
N ALA A 92 -10.29 15.82 1.94
CA ALA A 92 -10.52 16.36 3.29
C ALA A 92 -11.73 15.74 3.96
N SER A 93 -12.85 15.59 3.25
CA SER A 93 -14.06 14.96 3.79
C SER A 93 -13.86 13.46 4.05
N ILE A 94 -13.08 12.77 3.22
CA ILE A 94 -12.70 11.38 3.45
C ILE A 94 -11.91 11.25 4.76
N LEU A 95 -10.93 12.13 4.96
CA LEU A 95 -10.15 12.16 6.19
C LEU A 95 -11.01 12.45 7.43
N ASP A 96 -11.99 13.34 7.31
CA ASP A 96 -12.95 13.65 8.38
C ASP A 96 -13.75 12.40 8.78
N VAL A 97 -14.22 11.64 7.81
CA VAL A 97 -14.97 10.38 8.04
C VAL A 97 -14.09 9.33 8.70
N LEU A 98 -12.86 9.15 8.21
CA LEU A 98 -11.91 8.21 8.82
C LEU A 98 -11.63 8.57 10.28
N LYS A 99 -11.47 9.85 10.58
CA LYS A 99 -11.27 10.34 11.94
C LYS A 99 -12.47 10.07 12.83
N LYS A 100 -13.67 10.33 12.35
CA LYS A 100 -14.93 10.07 13.06
C LYS A 100 -15.04 8.60 13.49
N HIS A 101 -14.67 7.68 12.61
CA HIS A 101 -14.74 6.24 12.85
C HIS A 101 -13.46 5.68 13.50
N LYS A 102 -12.45 6.51 13.75
CA LYS A 102 -11.12 6.07 14.20
C LYS A 102 -10.55 4.99 13.29
N ALA A 103 -10.82 5.09 12.00
CA ALA A 103 -10.41 4.13 10.98
C ALA A 103 -9.11 4.58 10.35
N PRO A 104 -8.02 3.82 10.46
CA PRO A 104 -6.81 4.11 9.70
C PRO A 104 -7.03 3.80 8.23
N GLY A 105 -6.43 4.61 7.36
CA GLY A 105 -6.38 4.38 5.93
C GLY A 105 -4.94 4.36 5.44
N ALA A 106 -4.76 3.90 4.21
CA ALA A 106 -3.49 3.98 3.50
C ALA A 106 -3.72 4.73 2.19
N PHE A 107 -2.89 5.73 1.94
CA PHE A 107 -2.99 6.60 0.77
C PHE A 107 -1.74 6.38 -0.09
N PHE A 108 -1.92 5.90 -1.31
CA PHE A 108 -0.84 5.69 -2.26
C PHE A 108 -0.75 6.90 -3.18
N LEU A 109 0.37 7.62 -3.10
CA LEU A 109 0.54 8.92 -3.74
C LEU A 109 1.59 8.89 -4.84
N CYS A 110 1.28 9.54 -5.96
CA CYS A 110 2.28 9.98 -6.93
C CYS A 110 2.85 11.34 -6.54
N ARG A 111 3.98 11.70 -7.13
CA ARG A 111 4.65 12.98 -6.86
C ARG A 111 3.75 14.18 -7.11
N HIS A 112 2.99 14.20 -8.21
CA HIS A 112 2.07 15.30 -8.52
C HIS A 112 1.13 15.62 -7.35
N TYR A 113 0.58 14.58 -6.69
CA TYR A 113 -0.31 14.78 -5.55
C TYR A 113 0.41 15.45 -4.38
N ILE A 114 1.63 15.01 -4.09
CA ILE A 114 2.43 15.58 -3.00
C ILE A 114 2.80 17.03 -3.30
N GLU A 115 3.18 17.35 -4.55
CA GLU A 115 3.47 18.71 -4.98
C GLU A 115 2.26 19.63 -4.83
N ASP A 116 1.11 19.14 -5.27
CA ASP A 116 -0.13 19.95 -5.30
C ASP A 116 -0.76 20.10 -3.91
N GLN A 117 -0.68 19.06 -3.06
CA GLN A 117 -1.40 18.99 -1.78
C GLN A 117 -0.51 18.65 -0.58
N PRO A 118 0.61 19.36 -0.34
CA PRO A 118 1.50 19.00 0.76
C PRO A 118 0.82 19.07 2.14
N GLU A 119 -0.14 19.97 2.32
CA GLU A 119 -0.85 20.12 3.59
C GLU A 119 -1.80 18.95 3.87
N LEU A 120 -2.48 18.42 2.84
CA LEU A 120 -3.30 17.21 2.99
C LEU A 120 -2.42 15.99 3.30
N VAL A 121 -1.24 15.89 2.68
CA VAL A 121 -0.30 14.81 2.97
C VAL A 121 0.20 14.87 4.41
N LYS A 122 0.54 16.07 4.91
CA LYS A 122 0.89 16.27 6.31
C LYS A 122 -0.26 15.87 7.24
N ARG A 123 -1.49 16.24 6.88
CA ARG A 123 -2.69 15.85 7.64
C ARG A 123 -2.85 14.35 7.72
N MET A 124 -2.68 13.64 6.60
CA MET A 124 -2.71 12.17 6.57
C MET A 124 -1.76 11.58 7.60
N LYS A 125 -0.52 12.06 7.63
CA LYS A 125 0.51 11.56 8.55
C LYS A 125 0.19 11.93 10.01
N LYS A 126 -0.24 13.15 10.26
CA LYS A 126 -0.60 13.61 11.62
C LYS A 126 -1.76 12.82 12.20
N GLU A 127 -2.72 12.42 11.37
CA GLU A 127 -3.90 11.66 11.79
C GLU A 127 -3.64 10.14 11.81
N GLY A 128 -2.40 9.70 11.60
CA GLY A 128 -1.99 8.32 11.81
C GLY A 128 -2.19 7.39 10.62
N HIS A 129 -2.41 7.95 9.43
CA HIS A 129 -2.57 7.15 8.23
C HIS A 129 -1.23 6.73 7.62
N ILE A 130 -1.23 5.62 6.89
CA ILE A 130 -0.13 5.21 6.04
C ILE A 130 -0.14 6.10 4.79
N VAL A 131 1.02 6.63 4.42
CA VAL A 131 1.22 7.29 3.14
C VAL A 131 2.27 6.49 2.38
N GLY A 132 1.82 5.75 1.38
CA GLY A 132 2.63 4.86 0.57
C GLY A 132 2.94 5.40 -0.82
N ASN A 133 3.67 4.62 -1.58
CA ASN A 133 4.28 4.98 -2.85
C ASN A 133 3.48 4.44 -4.03
N HIS A 134 3.19 5.32 -5.00
CA HIS A 134 2.51 4.96 -6.25
C HIS A 134 3.34 5.37 -7.48
N THR A 135 4.65 5.41 -7.34
CA THR A 135 5.68 5.96 -8.24
C THR A 135 5.63 7.50 -8.36
N SER A 136 6.71 8.09 -8.87
CA SER A 136 6.76 9.54 -9.12
C SER A 136 5.77 9.96 -10.22
N HIS A 137 5.74 9.24 -11.34
CA HIS A 137 5.05 9.66 -12.57
C HIS A 137 3.99 8.66 -13.06
N HIS A 138 3.51 7.78 -12.20
CA HIS A 138 2.48 6.79 -12.55
C HIS A 138 2.86 5.94 -13.78
N VAL A 139 4.09 5.44 -13.81
CA VAL A 139 4.63 4.68 -14.94
C VAL A 139 4.11 3.25 -15.00
N CYS A 140 4.11 2.67 -16.19
CA CYS A 140 3.95 1.23 -16.37
C CYS A 140 5.26 0.55 -15.97
N MET A 141 5.28 -0.11 -14.82
CA MET A 141 6.49 -0.67 -14.23
C MET A 141 7.19 -1.69 -15.15
N PRO A 142 6.49 -2.69 -15.73
CA PRO A 142 7.16 -3.67 -16.61
C PRO A 142 7.74 -3.09 -17.88
N GLU A 143 7.24 -1.94 -18.35
CA GLU A 143 7.73 -1.25 -19.54
C GLU A 143 8.84 -0.23 -19.24
N THR A 144 9.27 -0.17 -17.98
CA THR A 144 10.29 0.75 -17.49
C THR A 144 11.53 -0.05 -17.11
N ASP A 145 12.73 0.44 -17.48
CA ASP A 145 13.96 -0.27 -17.14
C ASP A 145 14.21 -0.31 -15.65
N SER A 146 15.00 -1.25 -15.19
CA SER A 146 15.19 -1.54 -13.76
C SER A 146 15.75 -0.35 -12.98
N ARG A 147 16.67 0.42 -13.55
CA ARG A 147 17.22 1.63 -12.91
C ARG A 147 16.13 2.68 -12.72
N LYS A 148 15.34 2.91 -13.77
CA LYS A 148 14.24 3.89 -13.76
C LYS A 148 13.12 3.48 -12.79
N VAL A 149 12.83 2.19 -12.70
CA VAL A 149 11.87 1.66 -11.71
C VAL A 149 12.31 2.03 -10.29
N ARG A 150 13.58 1.82 -9.97
CA ARG A 150 14.13 2.19 -8.66
C ARG A 150 14.02 3.69 -8.41
N GLU A 151 14.40 4.52 -9.40
CA GLU A 151 14.30 5.98 -9.31
C GLU A 151 12.86 6.44 -9.11
N GLU A 152 11.90 5.88 -9.85
CA GLU A 152 10.48 6.22 -9.73
C GLU A 152 9.94 6.01 -8.31
N ILE A 153 10.43 5.01 -7.62
CA ILE A 153 10.02 4.72 -6.24
C ILE A 153 10.81 5.59 -5.25
N THR A 154 12.14 5.59 -5.35
CA THR A 154 13.00 6.29 -4.37
C THR A 154 12.89 7.80 -4.46
N ASP A 155 12.80 8.36 -5.67
CA ASP A 155 12.66 9.80 -5.86
C ASP A 155 11.33 10.32 -5.32
N ASN A 156 10.25 9.56 -5.47
CA ASN A 156 8.96 9.93 -4.91
C ASN A 156 9.02 10.01 -3.38
N ALA A 157 9.64 9.02 -2.74
CA ALA A 157 9.82 8.99 -1.29
C ALA A 157 10.71 10.15 -0.81
N ASN A 158 11.82 10.42 -1.49
CA ASN A 158 12.72 11.51 -1.16
C ASN A 158 12.01 12.86 -1.29
N TYR A 159 11.22 13.03 -2.35
CA TYR A 159 10.45 14.25 -2.56
C TYR A 159 9.43 14.48 -1.44
N MET A 160 8.72 13.45 -1.00
CA MET A 160 7.80 13.57 0.13
C MET A 160 8.49 14.07 1.39
N LYS A 161 9.66 13.52 1.71
CA LYS A 161 10.44 13.94 2.87
C LYS A 161 10.86 15.41 2.77
N GLU A 162 11.32 15.82 1.61
CA GLU A 162 11.70 17.21 1.33
C GLU A 162 10.51 18.17 1.43
N ALA A 163 9.40 17.81 0.81
CA ALA A 163 8.22 18.68 0.72
C ALA A 163 7.41 18.78 2.02
N THR A 164 7.38 17.71 2.82
CA THR A 164 6.48 17.61 3.99
C THR A 164 7.22 17.43 5.33
N GLY A 165 8.48 17.03 5.31
CA GLY A 165 9.22 16.65 6.51
C GLY A 165 8.91 15.26 7.04
N TYR A 166 7.92 14.58 6.46
CA TYR A 166 7.55 13.22 6.85
C TYR A 166 8.16 12.18 5.92
N GLU A 167 8.60 11.05 6.49
CA GLU A 167 9.00 9.88 5.71
C GLU A 167 7.80 9.23 5.04
N MET A 168 7.97 8.79 3.79
CA MET A 168 7.00 7.93 3.13
C MET A 168 7.05 6.53 3.75
N ASP A 169 5.88 5.96 4.04
CA ASP A 169 5.79 4.60 4.56
C ASP A 169 6.16 3.59 3.47
N ARG A 170 6.76 2.47 3.87
CA ARG A 170 7.33 1.49 2.95
C ARG A 170 6.31 0.49 2.40
N PHE A 171 5.22 1.03 1.92
CA PHE A 171 4.17 0.32 1.18
C PHE A 171 4.07 0.90 -0.22
N PHE A 172 3.90 0.03 -1.19
CA PHE A 172 3.90 0.37 -2.60
C PHE A 172 2.70 -0.25 -3.30
N ARG A 173 2.08 0.51 -4.19
CA ARG A 173 1.07 -0.04 -5.12
C ARG A 173 1.46 0.30 -6.54
N PRO A 174 1.63 -0.72 -7.42
CA PRO A 174 1.99 -0.44 -8.81
C PRO A 174 0.86 0.30 -9.54
N PRO A 175 1.20 1.31 -10.35
CA PRO A 175 0.20 2.01 -11.15
C PRO A 175 -0.61 1.06 -12.01
N LYS A 176 -1.93 1.21 -12.02
CA LYS A 176 -2.91 0.36 -12.71
C LYS A 176 -2.84 -1.13 -12.29
N GLY A 177 -2.13 -1.46 -11.23
CA GLY A 177 -1.89 -2.84 -10.87
C GLY A 177 -0.99 -3.60 -11.83
N GLU A 178 -0.24 -2.91 -12.69
CA GLU A 178 0.64 -3.54 -13.67
C GLU A 178 1.98 -3.92 -13.05
N TYR A 179 2.39 -5.17 -13.23
CA TYR A 179 3.59 -5.73 -12.60
C TYR A 179 4.20 -6.84 -13.45
N SER A 180 5.43 -7.20 -13.11
CA SER A 180 6.10 -8.41 -13.54
C SER A 180 6.90 -8.97 -12.36
N GLU A 181 7.41 -10.18 -12.46
CA GLU A 181 8.27 -10.73 -11.40
C GLU A 181 9.51 -9.86 -11.20
N ARG A 182 10.09 -9.33 -12.30
CA ARG A 182 11.20 -8.38 -12.23
C ARG A 182 10.85 -7.15 -11.39
N THR A 183 9.72 -6.51 -11.64
CA THR A 183 9.34 -5.28 -10.92
C THR A 183 8.95 -5.55 -9.47
N LEU A 184 8.34 -6.69 -9.19
CA LEU A 184 8.05 -7.11 -7.82
C LEU A 184 9.33 -7.33 -7.01
N GLN A 185 10.35 -7.96 -7.61
CA GLN A 185 11.63 -8.17 -6.95
C GLN A 185 12.35 -6.87 -6.66
N ILE A 186 12.40 -5.94 -7.63
CA ILE A 186 13.01 -4.61 -7.42
C ILE A 186 12.34 -3.90 -6.24
N THR A 187 11.02 -3.89 -6.20
CA THR A 187 10.25 -3.24 -5.16
C THR A 187 10.58 -3.82 -3.77
N LYS A 188 10.64 -5.15 -3.68
CA LYS A 188 11.06 -5.85 -2.46
C LYS A 188 12.48 -5.50 -2.05
N ASP A 189 13.42 -5.50 -3.00
CA ASP A 189 14.84 -5.26 -2.74
C ASP A 189 15.11 -3.87 -2.15
N ILE A 190 14.32 -2.87 -2.55
CA ILE A 190 14.43 -1.52 -1.99
C ILE A 190 13.62 -1.32 -0.71
N GLY A 191 13.06 -2.41 -0.17
CA GLY A 191 12.46 -2.44 1.15
C GLY A 191 10.98 -2.09 1.22
N TYR A 192 10.25 -2.18 0.11
CA TYR A 192 8.81 -1.92 0.06
C TYR A 192 8.00 -3.20 0.06
N THR A 193 6.85 -3.15 0.73
CA THR A 193 5.81 -4.17 0.63
C THR A 193 4.83 -3.76 -0.46
N THR A 194 4.61 -4.63 -1.44
CA THR A 194 3.61 -4.40 -2.49
C THR A 194 2.22 -4.76 -2.00
N VAL A 195 1.27 -3.86 -2.19
CA VAL A 195 -0.12 -4.03 -1.77
C VAL A 195 -1.06 -3.87 -2.95
N PHE A 196 -1.61 -4.97 -3.43
CA PHE A 196 -2.72 -4.98 -4.37
C PHE A 196 -4.04 -4.77 -3.62
N TRP A 197 -5.13 -5.30 -4.11
CA TRP A 197 -6.46 -5.14 -3.50
C TRP A 197 -7.30 -6.41 -3.70
N SER A 198 -8.36 -6.52 -2.91
CA SER A 198 -9.33 -7.62 -3.01
C SER A 198 -10.74 -7.14 -3.33
N MET A 199 -10.96 -5.83 -3.37
CA MET A 199 -12.23 -5.20 -3.75
C MET A 199 -11.92 -3.97 -4.59
N ALA A 200 -12.66 -3.80 -5.68
CA ALA A 200 -12.60 -2.61 -6.53
C ALA A 200 -13.88 -2.47 -7.35
N TYR A 201 -14.18 -1.27 -7.77
CA TYR A 201 -15.30 -0.94 -8.65
C TYR A 201 -14.94 0.30 -9.47
N LEU A 202 -15.76 0.58 -10.50
CA LEU A 202 -15.51 1.73 -11.38
C LEU A 202 -15.92 3.04 -10.68
N ASP A 203 -14.96 3.66 -9.99
CA ASP A 203 -15.14 4.89 -9.23
C ASP A 203 -14.33 6.07 -9.78
N TYR A 204 -13.36 5.82 -10.64
CA TYR A 204 -12.36 6.80 -11.07
C TYR A 204 -12.80 7.69 -12.25
N ASP A 205 -13.93 7.38 -12.92
CA ASP A 205 -14.47 8.25 -13.96
C ASP A 205 -15.31 9.36 -13.31
N VAL A 206 -14.71 10.55 -13.18
CA VAL A 206 -15.34 11.68 -12.49
C VAL A 206 -16.58 12.21 -13.19
N ASP A 207 -16.71 11.96 -14.50
CA ASP A 207 -17.83 12.38 -15.31
C ASP A 207 -18.97 11.35 -15.36
N ASN A 208 -18.73 10.15 -14.85
CA ASN A 208 -19.70 9.06 -14.85
C ASN A 208 -19.66 8.31 -13.51
N GLN A 209 -20.10 8.98 -12.47
CA GLN A 209 -20.09 8.45 -11.11
C GLN A 209 -21.27 7.50 -10.88
N PRO A 210 -21.03 6.34 -10.22
CA PRO A 210 -22.07 5.34 -10.01
C PRO A 210 -23.13 5.75 -8.97
N GLY A 211 -22.83 6.73 -8.11
CA GLY A 211 -23.69 7.15 -7.01
C GLY A 211 -23.34 6.49 -5.68
N SER A 212 -23.71 7.16 -4.58
CA SER A 212 -23.41 6.68 -3.23
C SER A 212 -24.07 5.34 -2.91
N ASP A 213 -25.32 5.14 -3.36
CA ASP A 213 -26.05 3.87 -3.15
C ASP A 213 -25.34 2.68 -3.79
N TYR A 214 -24.78 2.87 -4.99
CA TYR A 214 -24.00 1.84 -5.65
C TYR A 214 -22.78 1.44 -4.79
N VAL A 215 -22.07 2.42 -4.26
CA VAL A 215 -20.89 2.18 -3.42
C VAL A 215 -21.29 1.43 -2.14
N ILE A 216 -22.34 1.87 -1.47
CA ILE A 216 -22.86 1.22 -0.26
C ILE A 216 -23.22 -0.25 -0.54
N ASN A 217 -23.97 -0.49 -1.60
CA ASN A 217 -24.40 -1.83 -1.99
C ASN A 217 -23.24 -2.72 -2.40
N HIS A 218 -22.21 -2.15 -3.06
CA HIS A 218 -21.03 -2.88 -3.46
C HIS A 218 -20.25 -3.38 -2.24
N PHE A 219 -20.02 -2.53 -1.25
CA PHE A 219 -19.37 -2.93 0.00
C PHE A 219 -20.17 -3.98 0.75
N GLU A 220 -21.48 -3.80 0.86
CA GLU A 220 -22.37 -4.77 1.51
C GLU A 220 -22.29 -6.15 0.88
N LYS A 221 -22.26 -6.20 -0.45
CA LYS A 221 -22.28 -7.44 -1.21
C LYS A 221 -20.93 -8.17 -1.24
N TYR A 222 -19.83 -7.42 -1.35
CA TYR A 222 -18.52 -7.99 -1.66
C TYR A 222 -17.49 -7.90 -0.55
N ILE A 223 -17.78 -7.24 0.56
CA ILE A 223 -16.86 -7.19 1.70
C ILE A 223 -16.59 -8.59 2.23
N HIS A 224 -15.37 -8.82 2.68
CA HIS A 224 -14.96 -10.08 3.29
C HIS A 224 -13.91 -9.83 4.38
N PRO A 225 -13.78 -10.72 5.36
CA PRO A 225 -12.70 -10.61 6.35
C PRO A 225 -11.32 -10.60 5.70
N GLY A 226 -10.46 -9.69 6.14
CA GLY A 226 -9.11 -9.52 5.56
C GLY A 226 -9.07 -8.67 4.29
N ALA A 227 -10.15 -8.02 3.93
CA ALA A 227 -10.27 -7.23 2.69
C ALA A 227 -9.32 -6.04 2.64
N ILE A 228 -8.82 -5.77 1.45
CA ILE A 228 -8.10 -4.55 1.10
C ILE A 228 -8.87 -3.86 -0.04
N PRO A 229 -9.83 -3.00 0.27
CA PRO A 229 -10.56 -2.26 -0.77
C PRO A 229 -9.68 -1.22 -1.44
N LEU A 230 -9.77 -1.11 -2.77
CA LEU A 230 -9.22 -0.01 -3.54
C LEU A 230 -10.29 1.05 -3.75
N ILE A 231 -10.02 2.24 -3.25
CA ILE A 231 -10.91 3.40 -3.30
C ILE A 231 -10.16 4.56 -3.95
N HIS A 232 -10.77 5.26 -4.91
CA HIS A 232 -10.17 6.46 -5.47
C HIS A 232 -10.68 7.72 -4.76
N ASN A 233 -9.78 8.58 -4.36
CA ASN A 233 -10.08 9.81 -3.63
C ASN A 233 -10.83 10.85 -4.46
N ILE A 234 -10.80 10.74 -5.78
CA ILE A 234 -11.43 11.69 -6.70
C ILE A 234 -12.93 11.46 -6.88
N SER A 235 -13.48 10.38 -6.32
CA SER A 235 -14.85 9.97 -6.52
C SER A 235 -15.80 10.69 -5.55
N LYS A 236 -16.72 11.45 -6.10
CA LYS A 236 -17.82 12.04 -5.34
C LYS A 236 -18.68 10.97 -4.67
N SER A 237 -18.97 9.88 -5.39
CA SER A 237 -19.76 8.76 -4.86
C SER A 237 -19.12 8.15 -3.63
N ASN A 238 -17.79 7.96 -3.63
CA ASN A 238 -17.04 7.45 -2.49
C ASN A 238 -17.10 8.41 -1.29
N ALA A 239 -16.89 9.70 -1.54
CA ALA A 239 -16.91 10.70 -0.49
C ALA A 239 -18.28 10.78 0.20
N GLU A 240 -19.36 10.69 -0.57
CA GLU A 240 -20.72 10.71 -0.05
C GLU A 240 -21.12 9.41 0.66
N ALA A 241 -20.58 8.27 0.22
CA ALA A 241 -20.94 6.96 0.75
C ALA A 241 -20.15 6.52 1.98
N LEU A 242 -18.93 7.01 2.15
CA LEU A 242 -17.94 6.41 3.07
C LEU A 242 -18.43 6.33 4.51
N ASP A 243 -19.07 7.36 5.05
CA ASP A 243 -19.60 7.36 6.42
C ASP A 243 -20.61 6.22 6.62
N THR A 244 -21.55 6.06 5.70
CA THR A 244 -22.56 4.99 5.74
C THR A 244 -21.89 3.62 5.58
N VAL A 245 -20.93 3.49 4.66
CA VAL A 245 -20.19 2.23 4.45
C VAL A 245 -19.52 1.79 5.74
N LEU A 246 -18.76 2.69 6.39
CA LEU A 246 -18.04 2.34 7.63
C LEU A 246 -19.01 2.02 8.77
N THR A 247 -20.10 2.77 8.91
CA THR A 247 -21.13 2.50 9.90
C THR A 247 -21.73 1.11 9.72
N ASN A 248 -22.07 0.75 8.48
CA ASN A 248 -22.65 -0.56 8.17
C ASN A 248 -21.66 -1.70 8.46
N LEU A 249 -20.39 -1.52 8.09
CA LEU A 249 -19.35 -2.52 8.35
C LEU A 249 -19.13 -2.75 9.84
N GLU A 250 -19.12 -1.67 10.63
CA GLU A 250 -18.99 -1.77 12.09
C GLU A 250 -20.15 -2.56 12.70
N LYS A 251 -21.39 -2.33 12.22
CA LYS A 251 -22.56 -3.07 12.66
C LYS A 251 -22.48 -4.57 12.36
N GLU A 252 -21.80 -4.93 11.28
CA GLU A 252 -21.58 -6.32 10.88
C GLU A 252 -20.37 -6.97 11.55
N GLY A 253 -19.68 -6.23 12.43
CA GLY A 253 -18.55 -6.74 13.19
C GLY A 253 -17.18 -6.59 12.52
N TYR A 254 -17.08 -5.85 11.42
CA TYR A 254 -15.81 -5.52 10.80
C TYR A 254 -15.06 -4.47 11.62
N THR A 255 -13.74 -4.58 11.64
CA THR A 255 -12.83 -3.64 12.29
C THR A 255 -11.83 -3.09 11.29
N PHE A 256 -11.43 -1.83 11.50
CA PHE A 256 -10.50 -1.16 10.56
C PHE A 256 -9.09 -1.16 11.11
N HIS A 257 -8.14 -1.53 10.27
CA HIS A 257 -6.73 -1.69 10.65
C HIS A 257 -5.79 -0.99 9.70
N SER A 258 -4.64 -0.58 10.22
CA SER A 258 -3.54 -0.05 9.42
C SER A 258 -2.84 -1.16 8.65
N LEU A 259 -2.30 -0.84 7.46
CA LEU A 259 -1.45 -1.78 6.72
C LEU A 259 -0.23 -2.25 7.53
N SER A 260 0.19 -1.51 8.55
CA SER A 260 1.25 -1.95 9.46
C SER A 260 0.90 -3.25 10.20
N ASP A 261 -0.39 -3.58 10.28
CA ASP A 261 -0.88 -4.82 10.91
C ASP A 261 -1.11 -5.97 9.91
N LEU A 262 -0.90 -5.72 8.62
CA LEU A 262 -1.20 -6.69 7.54
C LEU A 262 -0.49 -8.02 7.72
N LYS A 263 0.77 -7.99 8.16
CA LYS A 263 1.63 -9.18 8.31
C LYS A 263 1.58 -9.81 9.70
N LYS A 264 0.84 -9.22 10.65
CA LYS A 264 0.73 -9.73 12.03
C LYS A 264 -0.17 -10.96 12.09
N GLY A 265 0.24 -11.95 12.82
CA GLY A 265 -0.56 -13.15 13.04
C GLY A 265 -0.04 -14.45 12.46
#